data_92212a2cea7cb2afce69c61a1a6aa39c
#
_entry.id   92212a2cea7cb2afce69c61a1a6aa39c
#
_cell.length_a   1.000
_cell.length_b   1.000
_cell.length_c   1.000
_cell.angle_alpha   90.00
_cell.angle_beta   90.00
_cell.angle_gamma   90.00
#
_symmetry.space_group_name_H-M   'P 1'
#
loop_
_entity.id
_entity.type
_entity.pdbx_description
1 polymer ?
#
loop_
_entity_poly.entity_id
_entity_poly.type
_entity_poly.pdbx_seq_one_letter_code
_entity_poly.pdbx_strand_id
1 'polypeptide(L)'
;MLRRSRPDPLEQIRPDALGARWAIPLRAALASRQRFDQLVTGVKAGAVRTHLDELLAEVDAAVLAAWERAQQADRVEATLTGLDLTTASDRLKAARRTHGELVGRGATEADLAASSAAVDQEAERFATLNRLVNELDDLSDRLGRLAADLDATIAAAAELTLVQSPSDPSLAPVAARVSALRAAFDELG
;
A
#
# COMPACT_ATOMS: atom_id res chain seq x y z
N MET A 1 19.81 -4.83 -36.65
CA MET A 1 18.55 -5.01 -35.97
C MET A 1 18.68 -4.33 -34.60
N LEU A 2 18.16 -3.12 -34.45
CA LEU A 2 18.11 -2.39 -33.17
C LEU A 2 17.08 -3.08 -32.28
N ARG A 3 17.51 -3.78 -31.22
CA ARG A 3 16.62 -4.18 -30.11
C ARG A 3 16.06 -2.88 -29.55
N ARG A 4 14.78 -2.60 -29.78
CA ARG A 4 14.04 -1.59 -29.02
C ARG A 4 14.09 -2.06 -27.56
N SER A 5 14.91 -1.41 -26.74
CA SER A 5 14.88 -1.58 -25.30
C SER A 5 13.42 -1.34 -24.85
N ARG A 6 12.86 -2.33 -24.19
CA ARG A 6 11.53 -2.17 -23.55
C ARG A 6 11.71 -1.02 -22.55
N PRO A 7 10.84 -0.01 -22.56
CA PRO A 7 10.95 1.07 -21.59
C PRO A 7 10.95 0.46 -20.18
N ASP A 8 11.83 0.96 -19.32
CA ASP A 8 11.88 0.55 -17.92
C ASP A 8 10.49 0.80 -17.30
N PRO A 9 9.82 -0.21 -16.74
CA PRO A 9 8.51 -0.04 -16.10
C PRO A 9 8.52 1.06 -15.02
N LEU A 10 9.65 1.27 -14.35
CA LEU A 10 9.81 2.30 -13.32
C LEU A 10 9.78 3.73 -13.89
N GLU A 11 10.19 3.92 -15.15
CA GLU A 11 10.09 5.23 -15.82
C GLU A 11 8.64 5.69 -16.03
N GLN A 12 7.68 4.78 -15.94
CA GLN A 12 6.24 5.08 -16.07
C GLN A 12 5.61 5.53 -14.76
N ILE A 13 6.29 5.37 -13.64
CA ILE A 13 5.79 5.77 -12.33
C ILE A 13 5.73 7.31 -12.26
N ARG A 14 4.55 7.83 -11.97
CA ARG A 14 4.27 9.27 -11.86
C ARG A 14 3.58 9.57 -10.53
N PRO A 15 4.30 9.61 -9.39
CA PRO A 15 3.68 9.85 -8.09
C PRO A 15 2.87 11.14 -8.04
N ASP A 16 3.28 12.16 -8.78
CA ASP A 16 2.62 13.47 -8.82
C ASP A 16 1.23 13.44 -9.48
N ALA A 17 0.87 12.33 -10.13
CA ALA A 17 -0.48 12.10 -10.66
C ALA A 17 -1.46 11.61 -9.60
N LEU A 18 -1.00 11.26 -8.40
CA LEU A 18 -1.80 10.76 -7.29
C LEU A 18 -2.04 11.84 -6.22
N GLY A 19 -3.04 11.63 -5.40
CA GLY A 19 -3.25 12.40 -4.18
C GLY A 19 -2.04 12.33 -3.24
N ALA A 20 -1.82 13.40 -2.44
CA ALA A 20 -0.64 13.56 -1.60
C ALA A 20 -0.40 12.36 -0.66
N ARG A 21 -1.46 11.74 -0.18
CA ARG A 21 -1.45 10.55 0.69
C ARG A 21 -0.65 9.39 0.07
N TRP A 22 -0.80 9.18 -1.22
CA TRP A 22 -0.17 8.11 -2.00
C TRP A 22 1.16 8.56 -2.61
N ALA A 23 1.22 9.81 -3.07
CA ALA A 23 2.39 10.37 -3.74
C ALA A 23 3.62 10.47 -2.82
N ILE A 24 3.43 10.86 -1.56
CA ILE A 24 4.55 11.09 -0.62
C ILE A 24 5.35 9.81 -0.35
N PRO A 25 4.73 8.69 0.10
CA PRO A 25 5.47 7.47 0.37
C PRO A 25 6.09 6.86 -0.90
N LEU A 26 5.42 6.96 -2.04
CA LEU A 26 5.98 6.47 -3.31
C LEU A 26 7.22 7.26 -3.75
N ARG A 27 7.22 8.57 -3.61
CA ARG A 27 8.43 9.39 -3.87
C ARG A 27 9.58 9.01 -2.95
N ALA A 28 9.31 8.77 -1.68
CA ALA A 28 10.30 8.31 -0.75
C ALA A 28 10.86 6.92 -1.15
N ALA A 29 10.02 5.97 -1.51
CA ALA A 29 10.43 4.65 -1.97
C ALA A 29 11.29 4.71 -3.26
N LEU A 30 10.90 5.54 -4.24
CA LEU A 30 11.69 5.77 -5.46
C LEU A 30 13.06 6.39 -5.16
N ALA A 31 13.13 7.34 -4.24
CA ALA A 31 14.38 7.96 -3.83
C ALA A 31 15.31 6.94 -3.13
N SER A 32 14.75 6.06 -2.30
CA SER A 32 15.48 4.97 -1.65
C SER A 32 15.98 3.95 -2.68
N ARG A 33 15.13 3.54 -3.62
CA ARG A 33 15.53 2.69 -4.75
C ARG A 33 16.70 3.28 -5.53
N GLN A 34 16.65 4.57 -5.85
CA GLN A 34 17.72 5.25 -6.59
C GLN A 34 19.03 5.27 -5.81
N ARG A 35 18.99 5.48 -4.49
CA ARG A 35 20.18 5.37 -3.62
C ARG A 35 20.75 3.97 -3.62
N PHE A 36 19.90 2.93 -3.60
CA PHE A 36 20.33 1.54 -3.67
C PHE A 36 21.02 1.23 -5.01
N ASP A 37 20.45 1.67 -6.13
CA ASP A 37 21.05 1.53 -7.46
C ASP A 37 22.44 2.18 -7.55
N GLN A 38 22.60 3.38 -7.00
CA GLN A 38 23.90 4.06 -6.91
C GLN A 38 24.91 3.26 -6.08
N LEU A 39 24.51 2.71 -4.95
CA LEU A 39 25.34 1.86 -4.11
C LEU A 39 25.79 0.62 -4.88
N VAL A 40 24.85 -0.10 -5.53
CA VAL A 40 25.11 -1.29 -6.31
C VAL A 40 26.06 -0.97 -7.46
N THR A 41 25.86 0.13 -8.17
CA THR A 41 26.71 0.58 -9.27
C THR A 41 28.16 0.87 -8.82
N GLY A 42 28.35 1.33 -7.58
CA GLY A 42 29.67 1.59 -7.00
C GLY A 42 30.45 0.31 -6.60
N VAL A 43 29.81 -0.83 -6.49
CA VAL A 43 30.45 -2.09 -6.10
C VAL A 43 31.15 -2.74 -7.29
N LYS A 44 32.41 -3.20 -7.09
CA LYS A 44 33.17 -3.91 -8.12
C LYS A 44 32.49 -5.20 -8.53
N ALA A 45 32.68 -5.59 -9.80
CA ALA A 45 32.19 -6.86 -10.32
C ALA A 45 32.67 -8.06 -9.47
N GLY A 46 31.75 -8.96 -9.13
CA GLY A 46 32.00 -10.13 -8.28
C GLY A 46 30.70 -10.68 -7.68
N ALA A 47 30.82 -11.71 -6.85
CA ALA A 47 29.64 -12.37 -6.26
C ALA A 47 28.74 -11.42 -5.45
N VAL A 48 29.34 -10.49 -4.70
CA VAL A 48 28.58 -9.46 -3.95
C VAL A 48 27.78 -8.57 -4.88
N ARG A 49 28.38 -8.11 -5.98
CA ARG A 49 27.67 -7.30 -6.98
C ARG A 49 26.50 -8.06 -7.60
N THR A 50 26.72 -9.31 -8.00
CA THR A 50 25.64 -10.15 -8.58
C THR A 50 24.47 -10.27 -7.62
N HIS A 51 24.74 -10.53 -6.35
CA HIS A 51 23.68 -10.64 -5.35
C HIS A 51 22.96 -9.31 -5.09
N LEU A 52 23.69 -8.18 -5.06
CA LEU A 52 23.06 -6.86 -4.95
C LEU A 52 22.23 -6.49 -6.17
N ASP A 53 22.61 -6.91 -7.38
CA ASP A 53 21.81 -6.75 -8.59
C ASP A 53 20.50 -7.57 -8.52
N GLU A 54 20.53 -8.79 -7.94
CA GLU A 54 19.33 -9.59 -7.67
C GLU A 54 18.39 -8.89 -6.67
N LEU A 55 18.95 -8.36 -5.59
CA LEU A 55 18.18 -7.59 -4.60
C LEU A 55 17.58 -6.31 -5.19
N LEU A 56 18.31 -5.62 -6.07
CA LEU A 56 17.79 -4.45 -6.78
C LEU A 56 16.58 -4.80 -7.63
N ALA A 57 16.61 -5.94 -8.32
CA ALA A 57 15.47 -6.41 -9.10
C ALA A 57 14.23 -6.70 -8.23
N GLU A 58 14.43 -7.24 -7.03
CA GLU A 58 13.33 -7.44 -6.07
C GLU A 58 12.78 -6.11 -5.53
N VAL A 59 13.64 -5.12 -5.25
CA VAL A 59 13.25 -3.77 -4.88
C VAL A 59 12.44 -3.10 -6.00
N ASP A 60 12.87 -3.26 -7.25
CA ASP A 60 12.17 -2.73 -8.42
C ASP A 60 10.76 -3.32 -8.53
N ALA A 61 10.62 -4.63 -8.33
CA ALA A 61 9.33 -5.31 -8.33
C ALA A 61 8.42 -4.81 -7.18
N ALA A 62 8.98 -4.62 -5.97
CA ALA A 62 8.23 -4.11 -4.83
C ALA A 62 7.73 -2.67 -5.05
N VAL A 63 8.58 -1.79 -5.59
CA VAL A 63 8.19 -0.41 -5.92
C VAL A 63 7.12 -0.36 -7.00
N LEU A 64 7.19 -1.23 -8.00
CA LEU A 64 6.18 -1.32 -9.05
C LEU A 64 4.84 -1.81 -8.50
N ALA A 65 4.83 -2.85 -7.67
CA ALA A 65 3.63 -3.33 -7.01
C ALA A 65 3.01 -2.25 -6.11
N ALA A 66 3.83 -1.53 -5.34
CA ALA A 66 3.38 -0.40 -4.53
C ALA A 66 2.72 0.70 -5.38
N TRP A 67 3.28 1.00 -6.55
CA TRP A 67 2.69 1.95 -7.50
C TRP A 67 1.31 1.52 -8.00
N GLU A 68 1.17 0.28 -8.42
CA GLU A 68 -0.11 -0.26 -8.90
C GLU A 68 -1.20 -0.20 -7.83
N ARG A 69 -0.85 -0.55 -6.59
CA ARG A 69 -1.76 -0.49 -5.44
C ARG A 69 -2.13 0.95 -5.08
N ALA A 70 -1.17 1.86 -5.07
CA ALA A 70 -1.44 3.27 -4.82
C ALA A 70 -2.38 3.90 -5.87
N GLN A 71 -2.21 3.54 -7.15
CA GLN A 71 -3.14 3.98 -8.20
C GLN A 71 -4.56 3.43 -7.99
N GLN A 72 -4.68 2.18 -7.57
CA GLN A 72 -5.98 1.57 -7.27
C GLN A 72 -6.63 2.28 -6.08
N ALA A 73 -5.88 2.50 -5.01
CA ALA A 73 -6.34 3.17 -3.80
C ALA A 73 -6.77 4.62 -4.07
N ASP A 74 -6.00 5.37 -4.84
CA ASP A 74 -6.32 6.74 -5.24
C ASP A 74 -7.67 6.82 -6.00
N ARG A 75 -7.91 5.87 -6.92
CA ARG A 75 -9.21 5.77 -7.61
C ARG A 75 -10.36 5.44 -6.67
N VAL A 76 -10.16 4.52 -5.72
CA VAL A 76 -11.17 4.18 -4.72
C VAL A 76 -11.44 5.37 -3.81
N GLU A 77 -10.41 6.04 -3.30
CA GLU A 77 -10.53 7.23 -2.47
C GLU A 77 -11.27 8.36 -3.19
N ALA A 78 -10.96 8.61 -4.47
CA ALA A 78 -11.69 9.58 -5.29
C ALA A 78 -13.19 9.24 -5.43
N THR A 79 -13.52 7.94 -5.53
CA THR A 79 -14.92 7.48 -5.57
C THR A 79 -15.60 7.67 -4.22
N LEU A 80 -14.87 7.48 -3.12
CA LEU A 80 -15.40 7.64 -1.76
C LEU A 80 -15.55 9.11 -1.34
N THR A 81 -14.87 10.06 -2.01
CA THR A 81 -14.92 11.49 -1.66
C THR A 81 -16.36 12.06 -1.66
N GLY A 82 -17.30 11.44 -2.40
CA GLY A 82 -18.73 11.76 -2.36
C GLY A 82 -19.56 10.97 -1.33
N LEU A 83 -18.93 10.03 -0.60
CA LEU A 83 -19.58 9.10 0.33
C LEU A 83 -19.01 9.33 1.74
N ASP A 84 -19.53 10.36 2.42
CA ASP A 84 -19.08 10.72 3.78
C ASP A 84 -19.54 9.67 4.80
N LEU A 85 -18.57 9.13 5.57
CA LEU A 85 -18.80 8.17 6.64
C LEU A 85 -19.73 8.75 7.75
N THR A 86 -19.59 10.05 8.02
CA THR A 86 -20.45 10.79 8.97
C THR A 86 -21.89 10.77 8.51
N THR A 87 -22.13 11.09 7.24
CA THR A 87 -23.46 11.05 6.62
C THR A 87 -24.05 9.63 6.66
N ALA A 88 -23.25 8.59 6.39
CA ALA A 88 -23.71 7.20 6.48
C ALA A 88 -24.08 6.80 7.92
N SER A 89 -23.26 7.20 8.89
CA SER A 89 -23.54 7.00 10.32
C SER A 89 -24.85 7.69 10.75
N ASP A 90 -25.06 8.92 10.30
CA ASP A 90 -26.26 9.69 10.67
C ASP A 90 -27.52 9.12 10.04
N ARG A 91 -27.45 8.60 8.81
CA ARG A 91 -28.54 7.86 8.17
C ARG A 91 -28.91 6.59 8.94
N LEU A 92 -27.90 5.82 9.35
CA LEU A 92 -28.12 4.62 10.16
C LEU A 92 -28.77 4.97 11.51
N LYS A 93 -28.31 6.03 12.19
CA LYS A 93 -28.92 6.53 13.44
C LYS A 93 -30.37 6.96 13.23
N ALA A 94 -30.64 7.66 12.12
CA ALA A 94 -31.99 8.10 11.76
C ALA A 94 -32.92 6.90 11.51
N ALA A 95 -32.47 5.91 10.73
CA ALA A 95 -33.24 4.69 10.46
C ALA A 95 -33.57 3.93 11.75
N ARG A 96 -32.59 3.76 12.65
CA ARG A 96 -32.79 3.13 13.96
C ARG A 96 -33.79 3.89 14.84
N ARG A 97 -33.74 5.23 14.83
CA ARG A 97 -34.69 6.07 15.57
C ARG A 97 -36.11 5.88 15.04
N THR A 98 -36.29 5.96 13.72
CA THR A 98 -37.59 5.75 13.06
C THR A 98 -38.17 4.39 13.40
N HIS A 99 -37.35 3.32 13.33
CA HIS A 99 -37.78 1.98 13.70
C HIS A 99 -38.23 1.91 15.19
N GLY A 100 -37.43 2.47 16.10
CA GLY A 100 -37.79 2.56 17.53
C GLY A 100 -39.08 3.32 17.81
N GLU A 101 -39.33 4.39 17.08
CA GLU A 101 -40.60 5.18 17.19
C GLU A 101 -41.81 4.36 16.69
N LEU A 102 -41.65 3.58 15.62
CA LEU A 102 -42.68 2.69 15.10
C LEU A 102 -43.03 1.56 16.09
N VAL A 103 -42.00 0.96 16.69
CA VAL A 103 -42.18 -0.04 17.76
C VAL A 103 -42.92 0.56 18.94
N GLY A 104 -42.52 1.76 19.41
CA GLY A 104 -43.14 2.43 20.55
C GLY A 104 -44.60 2.85 20.33
N ARG A 105 -45.04 3.05 19.08
CA ARG A 105 -46.40 3.38 18.68
C ARG A 105 -47.28 2.17 18.41
N GLY A 106 -46.73 0.97 18.45
CA GLY A 106 -47.47 -0.25 18.07
C GLY A 106 -47.89 -0.28 16.60
N ALA A 107 -46.96 0.14 15.70
CA ALA A 107 -47.19 0.17 14.26
C ALA A 107 -47.51 -1.21 13.68
N THR A 108 -48.03 -1.27 12.47
CA THR A 108 -48.37 -2.54 11.81
C THR A 108 -47.13 -3.42 11.59
N GLU A 109 -47.30 -4.73 11.50
CA GLU A 109 -46.22 -5.68 11.20
C GLU A 109 -45.51 -5.34 9.88
N ALA A 110 -46.27 -4.89 8.87
CA ALA A 110 -45.71 -4.44 7.61
C ALA A 110 -44.82 -3.21 7.76
N ASP A 111 -45.22 -2.21 8.55
CA ASP A 111 -44.42 -1.02 8.80
C ASP A 111 -43.13 -1.36 9.58
N LEU A 112 -43.23 -2.24 10.56
CA LEU A 112 -42.08 -2.70 11.35
C LEU A 112 -41.09 -3.48 10.47
N ALA A 113 -41.56 -4.36 9.60
CA ALA A 113 -40.72 -5.10 8.67
C ALA A 113 -40.02 -4.17 7.69
N ALA A 114 -40.73 -3.19 7.11
CA ALA A 114 -40.14 -2.20 6.21
C ALA A 114 -39.06 -1.34 6.90
N SER A 115 -39.33 -0.89 8.13
CA SER A 115 -38.37 -0.06 8.87
C SER A 115 -37.15 -0.87 9.35
N SER A 116 -37.32 -2.16 9.70
CA SER A 116 -36.19 -3.07 10.00
C SER A 116 -35.31 -3.24 8.77
N ALA A 117 -35.90 -3.53 7.60
CA ALA A 117 -35.15 -3.65 6.35
C ALA A 117 -34.36 -2.36 6.00
N ALA A 118 -34.93 -1.17 6.29
CA ALA A 118 -34.21 0.08 6.11
C ALA A 118 -33.01 0.22 7.07
N VAL A 119 -33.14 -0.22 8.32
CA VAL A 119 -32.02 -0.25 9.28
C VAL A 119 -30.92 -1.20 8.80
N ASP A 120 -31.26 -2.39 8.32
CA ASP A 120 -30.32 -3.38 7.83
C ASP A 120 -29.56 -2.85 6.61
N GLN A 121 -30.26 -2.21 5.68
CA GLN A 121 -29.66 -1.58 4.49
C GLN A 121 -28.65 -0.47 4.85
N GLU A 122 -29.02 0.43 5.76
CA GLU A 122 -28.10 1.51 6.17
C GLU A 122 -26.95 0.97 7.02
N ALA A 123 -27.15 -0.09 7.80
CA ALA A 123 -26.09 -0.76 8.56
C ALA A 123 -25.06 -1.42 7.61
N GLU A 124 -25.50 -2.13 6.59
CA GLU A 124 -24.63 -2.75 5.59
C GLU A 124 -23.84 -1.70 4.80
N ARG A 125 -24.52 -0.61 4.41
CA ARG A 125 -23.86 0.52 3.72
C ARG A 125 -22.77 1.15 4.59
N PHE A 126 -23.06 1.44 5.85
CA PHE A 126 -22.09 1.99 6.80
C PHE A 126 -20.90 1.04 7.01
N ALA A 127 -21.18 -0.25 7.22
CA ALA A 127 -20.13 -1.27 7.42
C ALA A 127 -19.20 -1.37 6.20
N THR A 128 -19.76 -1.32 4.98
CA THR A 128 -18.99 -1.37 3.75
C THR A 128 -18.09 -0.14 3.60
N LEU A 129 -18.61 1.07 3.83
CA LEU A 129 -17.81 2.29 3.77
C LEU A 129 -16.69 2.30 4.81
N ASN A 130 -17.01 1.91 6.06
CA ASN A 130 -16.04 1.86 7.14
C ASN A 130 -14.91 0.87 6.83
N ARG A 131 -15.22 -0.31 6.26
CA ARG A 131 -14.21 -1.27 5.84
C ARG A 131 -13.30 -0.70 4.76
N LEU A 132 -13.86 -0.05 3.73
CA LEU A 132 -13.07 0.55 2.64
C LEU A 132 -12.13 1.65 3.17
N VAL A 133 -12.59 2.50 4.08
CA VAL A 133 -11.76 3.53 4.70
C VAL A 133 -10.59 2.89 5.46
N ASN A 134 -10.86 1.86 6.27
CA ASN A 134 -9.83 1.16 7.02
C ASN A 134 -8.81 0.47 6.09
N GLU A 135 -9.25 -0.15 4.99
CA GLU A 135 -8.36 -0.75 3.99
C GLU A 135 -7.45 0.29 3.32
N LEU A 136 -7.96 1.49 3.05
CA LEU A 136 -7.14 2.60 2.52
C LEU A 136 -6.13 3.11 3.56
N ASP A 137 -6.51 3.19 4.83
CA ASP A 137 -5.61 3.59 5.92
C ASP A 137 -4.49 2.56 6.09
N ASP A 138 -4.82 1.28 6.15
CA ASP A 138 -3.85 0.19 6.24
C ASP A 138 -2.86 0.19 5.05
N LEU A 139 -3.35 0.41 3.84
CA LEU A 139 -2.49 0.49 2.66
C LEU A 139 -1.56 1.71 2.71
N SER A 140 -2.06 2.87 3.14
CA SER A 140 -1.24 4.08 3.33
C SER A 140 -0.10 3.84 4.32
N ASP A 141 -0.39 3.17 5.45
CA ASP A 141 0.59 2.82 6.47
C ASP A 141 1.64 1.83 5.95
N ARG A 142 1.21 0.86 5.13
CA ARG A 142 2.13 -0.11 4.49
C ARG A 142 3.05 0.57 3.48
N LEU A 143 2.54 1.50 2.67
CA LEU A 143 3.36 2.29 1.75
C LEU A 143 4.38 3.15 2.50
N GLY A 144 3.99 3.74 3.63
CA GLY A 144 4.90 4.49 4.50
C GLY A 144 6.02 3.61 5.06
N ARG A 145 5.69 2.40 5.50
CA ARG A 145 6.67 1.42 6.00
C ARG A 145 7.64 0.95 4.92
N LEU A 146 7.17 0.76 3.67
CA LEU A 146 8.03 0.37 2.55
C LEU A 146 9.24 1.28 2.41
N ALA A 147 9.03 2.59 2.40
CA ALA A 147 10.13 3.55 2.24
C ALA A 147 11.16 3.43 3.38
N ALA A 148 10.70 3.26 4.63
CA ALA A 148 11.57 3.08 5.79
C ALA A 148 12.35 1.75 5.73
N ASP A 149 11.70 0.67 5.30
CA ASP A 149 12.32 -0.66 5.19
C ASP A 149 13.34 -0.70 4.05
N LEU A 150 13.08 0.01 2.93
CA LEU A 150 14.07 0.20 1.87
C LEU A 150 15.30 0.95 2.40
N ASP A 151 15.13 2.02 3.15
CA ASP A 151 16.23 2.76 3.74
C ASP A 151 17.06 1.90 4.71
N ALA A 152 16.42 1.10 5.54
CA ALA A 152 17.09 0.15 6.43
C ALA A 152 17.85 -0.94 5.64
N THR A 153 17.31 -1.38 4.51
CA THR A 153 17.95 -2.36 3.62
C THR A 153 19.21 -1.76 2.97
N ILE A 154 19.12 -0.50 2.53
CA ILE A 154 20.27 0.22 1.95
C ILE A 154 21.38 0.39 2.98
N ALA A 155 21.05 0.78 4.22
CA ALA A 155 22.01 0.91 5.28
C ALA A 155 22.75 -0.42 5.55
N ALA A 156 22.01 -1.53 5.64
CA ALA A 156 22.60 -2.85 5.83
C ALA A 156 23.48 -3.28 4.64
N ALA A 157 23.06 -2.98 3.40
CA ALA A 157 23.87 -3.25 2.21
C ALA A 157 25.16 -2.40 2.18
N ALA A 158 25.09 -1.14 2.59
CA ALA A 158 26.25 -0.25 2.69
C ALA A 158 27.26 -0.73 3.75
N GLU A 159 26.80 -1.18 4.91
CA GLU A 159 27.66 -1.79 5.94
C GLU A 159 28.43 -3.00 5.38
N LEU A 160 27.76 -3.87 4.63
CA LEU A 160 28.39 -5.03 4.00
C LEU A 160 29.46 -4.65 2.98
N THR A 161 29.27 -3.56 2.23
CA THR A 161 30.28 -3.09 1.27
C THR A 161 31.50 -2.47 1.96
N LEU A 162 31.36 -1.93 3.17
CA LEU A 162 32.45 -1.34 3.97
C LEU A 162 33.27 -2.42 4.71
N VAL A 163 32.64 -3.52 5.12
CA VAL A 163 33.26 -4.61 5.92
C VAL A 163 34.04 -5.60 5.02
N GLN A 164 34.31 -5.31 3.77
CA GLN A 164 35.02 -6.21 2.84
C GLN A 164 36.39 -6.66 3.39
N SER A 165 36.34 -7.63 4.34
CA SER A 165 37.43 -8.58 4.58
C SER A 165 37.21 -9.76 3.65
N PRO A 166 38.30 -10.38 3.09
CA PRO A 166 38.16 -11.42 2.05
C PRO A 166 37.56 -12.75 2.53
N SER A 167 37.08 -12.84 3.76
CA SER A 167 36.60 -14.08 4.39
C SER A 167 35.13 -13.95 4.76
N ASP A 168 34.25 -14.14 3.78
CA ASP A 168 32.81 -14.42 3.90
C ASP A 168 31.89 -13.27 4.42
N PRO A 169 31.41 -12.39 3.53
CA PRO A 169 30.33 -11.49 3.90
C PRO A 169 29.00 -12.24 3.90
N SER A 170 28.45 -12.55 5.04
CA SER A 170 27.08 -13.06 5.15
C SER A 170 26.08 -12.00 4.71
N LEU A 171 25.56 -12.12 3.48
CA LEU A 171 24.46 -11.29 2.93
C LEU A 171 23.10 -11.74 3.47
N ALA A 172 23.05 -12.78 4.29
CA ALA A 172 21.82 -13.34 4.85
C ALA A 172 20.91 -12.30 5.54
N PRO A 173 21.41 -11.31 6.31
CA PRO A 173 20.54 -10.29 6.92
C PRO A 173 19.86 -9.37 5.89
N VAL A 174 20.55 -9.04 4.80
CA VAL A 174 20.00 -8.19 3.73
C VAL A 174 18.96 -8.97 2.92
N ALA A 175 19.29 -10.21 2.53
CA ALA A 175 18.35 -11.09 1.84
C ALA A 175 17.08 -11.34 2.65
N ALA A 176 17.18 -11.57 3.96
CA ALA A 176 16.04 -11.75 4.84
C ALA A 176 15.12 -10.51 4.88
N ARG A 177 15.70 -9.30 4.91
CA ARG A 177 14.93 -8.04 4.89
C ARG A 177 14.21 -7.83 3.55
N VAL A 178 14.88 -8.09 2.43
CA VAL A 178 14.26 -7.95 1.10
C VAL A 178 13.16 -8.99 0.91
N SER A 179 13.35 -10.23 1.37
CA SER A 179 12.31 -11.27 1.35
C SER A 179 11.10 -10.87 2.21
N ALA A 180 11.31 -10.25 3.37
CA ALA A 180 10.23 -9.73 4.21
C ALA A 180 9.47 -8.59 3.52
N LEU A 181 10.18 -7.68 2.82
CA LEU A 181 9.57 -6.63 2.01
C LEU A 181 8.67 -7.22 0.92
N ARG A 182 9.19 -8.21 0.18
CA ARG A 182 8.42 -8.88 -0.87
C ARG A 182 7.17 -9.55 -0.31
N ALA A 183 7.29 -10.32 0.79
CA ALA A 183 6.15 -10.97 1.43
C ALA A 183 5.08 -9.96 1.86
N ALA A 184 5.47 -8.80 2.42
CA ALA A 184 4.54 -7.75 2.81
C ALA A 184 3.77 -7.14 1.62
N PHE A 185 4.29 -7.23 0.39
CA PHE A 185 3.60 -6.79 -0.83
C PHE A 185 2.81 -7.91 -1.51
N ASP A 186 3.27 -9.16 -1.46
CA ASP A 186 2.53 -10.31 -1.98
C ASP A 186 1.23 -10.56 -1.18
N GLU A 187 1.23 -10.24 0.14
CA GLU A 187 0.02 -10.28 0.98
C GLU A 187 -1.02 -9.20 0.63
N LEU A 188 -0.67 -8.23 -0.21
CA LEU A 188 -1.59 -7.21 -0.72
C LEU A 188 -2.36 -7.66 -1.98
N GLY A 189 -2.00 -8.81 -2.56
CA GLY A 189 -2.67 -9.46 -3.72
C GLY A 189 -3.85 -10.25 -3.31
#